data_eec8ef172b4ed206f8e7401a13a0a646
#
_entry.id   eec8ef172b4ed206f8e7401a13a0a646
#
_cell.length_a   1.000
_cell.length_b   1.000
_cell.length_c   1.000
_cell.angle_alpha   90.00
_cell.angle_beta   90.00
_cell.angle_gamma   90.00
#
_symmetry.space_group_name_H-M   'P 1'
#
loop_
_entity.id
_entity.type
_entity.pdbx_description
1 polymer ?
#
loop_
_entity_poly.entity_id
_entity_poly.type
_entity_poly.pdbx_seq_one_letter_code
_entity_poly.pdbx_strand_id
1 'polypeptide(L)'
;VASLAACGSSSDDASSDGGAKKKVLRWGQPNAKLGLDMQKSTNSGSSSISESIFEAPLRWTEDNELVPCLLTEVPTFEADGVTLHCTLKDNIKCHDGSTLTANDVKYTFERMFTPSTGAKSTYMYDRIKGAAEMLAGTATELEGLTVEDDTHFTFVLTDPMASFVNNLGISYAQIFPKAACEAAGDKWGWGTDCVVTGKYKVSSNDDTTEIVLEKFADYHDGEPALDEIDVIYYDDNNTKLMAFKNGDIDWCDLSPDLLAQYKSDPDVKDLITMYETLGVHFVNLNLDSENLKDPKVREALSLAIDRQALIDNTLSGAGIPAGCWLAPQTPGHDD
;
A
#
# COMPACT_ATOMS: atom_id res chain seq x y z
N VAL A 1 5.86 -13.90 4.39
CA VAL A 1 6.78 -13.39 3.37
C VAL A 1 8.20 -13.46 3.91
N ALA A 2 9.19 -13.73 3.05
CA ALA A 2 10.60 -13.69 3.39
C ALA A 2 11.27 -12.53 2.64
N SER A 3 12.15 -11.81 3.30
CA SER A 3 12.97 -10.76 2.70
C SER A 3 14.44 -10.92 3.09
N LEU A 4 15.31 -10.28 2.33
CA LEU A 4 16.73 -10.20 2.56
C LEU A 4 17.13 -8.74 2.75
N ALA A 5 17.87 -8.47 3.83
CA ALA A 5 18.47 -7.16 4.10
C ALA A 5 19.96 -7.32 4.40
N ALA A 6 20.80 -6.55 3.74
CA ALA A 6 22.24 -6.50 3.98
C ALA A 6 22.54 -5.42 5.01
N CYS A 7 23.07 -5.81 6.16
CA CYS A 7 23.74 -4.87 7.07
C CYS A 7 25.11 -4.53 6.48
N GLY A 8 25.21 -3.44 5.72
CA GLY A 8 26.44 -3.05 5.05
C GLY A 8 27.58 -2.80 6.01
N SER A 9 28.61 -3.68 5.98
CA SER A 9 29.94 -3.34 6.47
C SER A 9 30.62 -2.49 5.40
N SER A 10 30.72 -1.17 5.64
CA SER A 10 31.48 -0.27 4.80
C SER A 10 32.96 -0.67 4.82
N SER A 11 33.48 -1.15 3.67
CA SER A 11 34.93 -1.13 3.42
C SER A 11 35.33 0.33 3.19
N ASP A 12 36.13 0.84 4.09
CA ASP A 12 36.77 2.16 3.98
C ASP A 12 37.66 2.22 2.74
N ASP A 13 37.19 2.92 1.70
CA ASP A 13 38.07 3.50 0.70
C ASP A 13 38.10 5.03 0.94
N ALA A 14 39.23 5.45 1.50
CA ALA A 14 39.49 6.82 1.89
C ALA A 14 39.71 7.70 0.65
N SER A 15 38.72 8.48 0.27
CA SER A 15 38.93 9.72 -0.46
C SER A 15 38.25 10.85 0.30
N SER A 16 39.07 11.77 0.81
CA SER A 16 38.70 12.92 1.59
C SER A 16 37.96 13.96 0.74
N ASP A 17 36.63 13.98 0.87
CA ASP A 17 35.85 15.20 0.67
C ASP A 17 34.77 15.22 1.77
N GLY A 18 34.71 16.34 2.54
CA GLY A 18 34.01 16.42 3.82
C GLY A 18 32.49 16.57 3.73
N GLY A 19 31.82 15.88 2.80
CA GLY A 19 30.37 15.75 2.72
C GLY A 19 29.93 14.42 3.38
N ALA A 20 28.88 14.45 4.21
CA ALA A 20 28.30 13.23 4.73
C ALA A 20 27.85 12.34 3.55
N LYS A 21 28.26 11.05 3.57
CA LYS A 21 27.92 10.09 2.53
C LYS A 21 26.39 9.92 2.47
N LYS A 22 25.81 10.07 1.28
CA LYS A 22 24.36 9.90 1.05
C LYS A 22 23.91 8.52 1.51
N LYS A 23 22.82 8.46 2.29
CA LYS A 23 22.22 7.22 2.78
C LYS A 23 21.19 6.75 1.76
N VAL A 24 21.54 5.78 0.95
CA VAL A 24 20.69 5.24 -0.13
C VAL A 24 20.28 3.81 0.20
N LEU A 25 19.00 3.49 0.04
CA LEU A 25 18.50 2.11 0.05
C LEU A 25 18.24 1.68 -1.40
N ARG A 26 18.93 0.63 -1.85
CA ARG A 26 18.70 0.00 -3.15
C ARG A 26 17.76 -1.19 -2.97
N TRP A 27 16.54 -1.03 -3.43
CA TRP A 27 15.44 -1.97 -3.22
C TRP A 27 15.09 -2.73 -4.51
N GLY A 28 15.39 -4.04 -4.56
CA GLY A 28 15.06 -4.90 -5.70
C GLY A 28 13.59 -5.29 -5.72
N GLN A 29 12.88 -4.94 -6.80
CA GLN A 29 11.48 -5.28 -7.03
C GLN A 29 11.29 -6.08 -8.32
N PRO A 30 10.23 -6.92 -8.42
CA PRO A 30 9.85 -7.49 -9.71
C PRO A 30 9.38 -6.38 -10.66
N ASN A 31 9.77 -6.48 -11.93
CA ASN A 31 9.29 -5.57 -12.96
C ASN A 31 7.81 -5.84 -13.27
N ALA A 32 6.94 -4.93 -12.86
CA ALA A 32 5.49 -5.08 -13.02
C ALA A 32 4.81 -3.86 -13.68
N LYS A 33 5.56 -2.88 -14.21
CA LYS A 33 5.01 -1.58 -14.67
C LYS A 33 4.07 -0.99 -13.63
N LEU A 34 4.62 -0.64 -12.50
CA LEU A 34 3.87 -0.26 -11.31
C LEU A 34 3.37 1.18 -11.41
N GLY A 35 2.10 1.34 -11.77
CA GLY A 35 1.42 2.62 -11.56
C GLY A 35 1.21 2.87 -10.07
N LEU A 36 1.57 4.07 -9.61
CA LEU A 36 1.50 4.46 -8.19
C LEU A 36 0.14 5.05 -7.78
N ASP A 37 -0.78 5.20 -8.72
CA ASP A 37 -2.18 5.59 -8.46
C ASP A 37 -2.96 4.40 -7.91
N MET A 38 -3.09 4.32 -6.60
CA MET A 38 -3.76 3.21 -5.92
C MET A 38 -5.28 3.18 -6.11
N GLN A 39 -5.89 4.22 -6.61
CA GLN A 39 -7.29 4.13 -7.05
C GLN A 39 -7.43 3.25 -8.31
N LYS A 40 -6.43 3.23 -9.18
CA LYS A 40 -6.41 2.46 -10.43
C LYS A 40 -5.64 1.14 -10.34
N SER A 41 -4.78 0.97 -9.34
CA SER A 41 -3.95 -0.22 -9.14
C SER A 41 -4.46 -1.08 -7.98
N THR A 42 -4.33 -2.41 -8.11
CA THR A 42 -4.52 -3.39 -7.04
C THR A 42 -3.26 -4.22 -6.82
N ASN A 43 -2.13 -3.75 -7.36
CA ASN A 43 -0.85 -4.46 -7.28
C ASN A 43 -0.16 -4.15 -5.94
N SER A 44 0.26 -5.19 -5.22
CA SER A 44 0.93 -5.04 -3.92
C SER A 44 2.29 -4.33 -4.01
N GLY A 45 3.03 -4.51 -5.11
CA GLY A 45 4.28 -3.79 -5.35
C GLY A 45 4.05 -2.29 -5.51
N SER A 46 2.98 -1.89 -6.24
CA SER A 46 2.55 -0.48 -6.33
C SER A 46 2.22 0.08 -4.95
N SER A 47 1.49 -0.67 -4.12
CA SER A 47 1.13 -0.25 -2.76
C SER A 47 2.37 0.01 -1.91
N SER A 48 3.33 -0.93 -1.89
CA SER A 48 4.55 -0.80 -1.10
C SER A 48 5.38 0.44 -1.46
N ILE A 49 5.49 0.76 -2.76
CA ILE A 49 6.21 1.95 -3.21
C ILE A 49 5.37 3.21 -2.91
N SER A 50 4.06 3.17 -3.18
CA SER A 50 3.17 4.32 -2.98
C SER A 50 3.14 4.80 -1.52
N GLU A 51 3.24 3.90 -0.54
CA GLU A 51 3.28 4.24 0.89
C GLU A 51 4.49 5.07 1.32
N SER A 52 5.56 5.10 0.50
CA SER A 52 6.69 6.00 0.72
C SER A 52 6.44 7.42 0.21
N ILE A 53 5.50 7.59 -0.73
CA ILE A 53 5.27 8.81 -1.49
C ILE A 53 3.94 9.46 -1.12
N PHE A 54 2.87 8.65 -1.00
CA PHE A 54 1.51 9.09 -0.71
C PHE A 54 1.14 8.80 0.73
N GLU A 55 0.21 9.55 1.27
CA GLU A 55 -0.33 9.34 2.60
C GLU A 55 -1.84 9.25 2.59
N ALA A 56 -2.37 8.40 3.47
CA ALA A 56 -3.79 8.27 3.77
C ALA A 56 -4.15 9.08 5.04
N PRO A 57 -5.43 9.33 5.32
CA PRO A 57 -5.86 9.99 6.54
C PRO A 57 -5.31 9.35 7.82
N LEU A 58 -5.26 8.03 7.86
CA LEU A 58 -4.70 7.20 8.93
C LEU A 58 -3.62 6.27 8.38
N ARG A 59 -2.89 5.58 9.25
CA ARG A 59 -1.93 4.53 8.87
C ARG A 59 -1.96 3.37 9.85
N TRP A 60 -1.63 2.18 9.38
CA TRP A 60 -1.40 1.01 10.19
C TRP A 60 0.07 0.93 10.61
N THR A 61 0.33 0.62 11.88
CA THR A 61 1.68 0.36 12.39
C THR A 61 2.08 -1.11 12.16
N GLU A 62 3.35 -1.42 12.39
CA GLU A 62 3.86 -2.80 12.36
C GLU A 62 3.16 -3.72 13.40
N ASP A 63 2.66 -3.14 14.49
CA ASP A 63 1.90 -3.85 15.52
C ASP A 63 0.40 -3.97 15.21
N ASN A 64 -0.02 -3.66 13.98
CA ASN A 64 -1.42 -3.62 13.53
C ASN A 64 -2.31 -2.64 14.33
N GLU A 65 -1.76 -1.53 14.78
CA GLU A 65 -2.50 -0.45 15.39
C GLU A 65 -2.81 0.64 14.34
N LEU A 66 -4.05 1.11 14.34
CA LEU A 66 -4.46 2.23 13.49
C LEU A 66 -4.13 3.55 14.20
N VAL A 67 -3.32 4.38 13.56
CA VAL A 67 -2.86 5.66 14.12
C VAL A 67 -3.08 6.82 13.16
N PRO A 68 -3.13 8.08 13.65
CA PRO A 68 -3.23 9.25 12.80
C PRO A 68 -2.03 9.36 11.84
N CYS A 69 -2.30 9.72 10.58
CA CYS A 69 -1.28 10.08 9.59
C CYS A 69 -1.47 11.53 9.15
N LEU A 70 -2.43 11.82 8.28
CA LEU A 70 -2.81 13.19 7.91
C LEU A 70 -3.82 13.80 8.90
N LEU A 71 -4.59 12.98 9.63
CA LEU A 71 -5.52 13.44 10.64
C LEU A 71 -4.82 13.74 11.98
N THR A 72 -5.46 14.56 12.81
CA THR A 72 -5.00 14.86 14.18
C THR A 72 -5.24 13.71 15.16
N GLU A 73 -6.26 12.89 14.90
CA GLU A 73 -6.66 11.74 15.74
C GLU A 73 -7.35 10.66 14.88
N VAL A 74 -7.54 9.46 15.45
CA VAL A 74 -8.39 8.43 14.85
C VAL A 74 -9.85 8.81 15.15
N PRO A 75 -10.65 9.15 14.13
CA PRO A 75 -12.01 9.65 14.36
C PRO A 75 -12.95 8.52 14.81
N THR A 76 -14.00 8.90 15.53
CA THR A 76 -15.06 8.00 15.98
C THR A 76 -16.41 8.48 15.47
N PHE A 77 -17.26 7.53 15.08
CA PHE A 77 -18.63 7.86 14.67
C PHE A 77 -19.42 8.50 15.80
N GLU A 78 -20.28 9.44 15.46
CA GLU A 78 -21.31 9.94 16.37
C GLU A 78 -22.28 8.84 16.82
N ALA A 79 -23.17 9.16 17.72
CA ALA A 79 -24.15 8.22 18.25
C ALA A 79 -25.13 7.65 17.19
N ASP A 80 -25.24 8.31 16.04
CA ASP A 80 -26.02 7.84 14.89
C ASP A 80 -25.33 6.69 14.12
N GLY A 81 -24.03 6.46 14.36
CA GLY A 81 -23.23 5.41 13.74
C GLY A 81 -22.87 5.65 12.26
N VAL A 82 -23.20 6.82 11.70
CA VAL A 82 -22.98 7.15 10.27
C VAL A 82 -22.26 8.47 10.04
N THR A 83 -22.26 9.38 11.02
CA THR A 83 -21.57 10.68 10.93
C THR A 83 -20.18 10.60 11.55
N LEU A 84 -19.17 11.02 10.79
CA LEU A 84 -17.76 10.95 11.18
C LEU A 84 -17.07 12.29 10.91
N HIS A 85 -16.77 13.03 11.96
CA HIS A 85 -16.01 14.29 11.88
C HIS A 85 -14.51 14.00 11.83
N CYS A 86 -13.80 14.68 10.93
CA CYS A 86 -12.38 14.53 10.71
C CYS A 86 -11.68 15.88 10.71
N THR A 87 -10.48 15.92 11.28
CA THR A 87 -9.63 17.12 11.30
C THR A 87 -8.25 16.79 10.76
N LEU A 88 -7.82 17.45 9.68
CA LEU A 88 -6.45 17.37 9.18
C LEU A 88 -5.48 18.06 10.15
N LYS A 89 -4.24 17.59 10.18
CA LYS A 89 -3.13 18.33 10.79
C LYS A 89 -2.92 19.66 10.06
N ASP A 90 -2.47 20.67 10.77
CA ASP A 90 -2.15 21.97 10.19
C ASP A 90 -0.88 21.91 9.31
N ASN A 91 -0.85 22.74 8.27
CA ASN A 91 0.35 23.01 7.46
C ASN A 91 1.03 21.78 6.84
N ILE A 92 0.28 20.72 6.49
CA ILE A 92 0.83 19.60 5.73
C ILE A 92 1.31 20.11 4.37
N LYS A 93 2.62 20.03 4.13
CA LYS A 93 3.22 20.46 2.86
C LYS A 93 3.20 19.36 1.84
N CYS A 94 2.86 19.71 0.60
CA CYS A 94 3.08 18.87 -0.56
C CYS A 94 4.51 19.06 -1.09
N HIS A 95 4.96 18.14 -1.96
CA HIS A 95 6.32 18.12 -2.50
C HIS A 95 6.70 19.38 -3.29
N ASP A 96 5.73 20.16 -3.77
CA ASP A 96 5.91 21.45 -4.47
C ASP A 96 5.84 22.66 -3.54
N GLY A 97 5.65 22.43 -2.24
CA GLY A 97 5.52 23.48 -1.21
C GLY A 97 4.08 23.99 -1.02
N SER A 98 3.10 23.55 -1.83
CA SER A 98 1.68 23.82 -1.57
C SER A 98 1.22 23.17 -0.26
N THR A 99 0.06 23.55 0.24
CA THR A 99 -0.51 23.01 1.48
C THR A 99 -1.71 22.15 1.16
N LEU A 100 -1.74 20.91 1.70
CA LEU A 100 -2.88 20.01 1.61
C LEU A 100 -4.07 20.58 2.40
N THR A 101 -5.27 20.45 1.87
CA THR A 101 -6.51 20.91 2.49
C THR A 101 -7.61 19.84 2.48
N ALA A 102 -8.68 20.06 3.25
CA ALA A 102 -9.87 19.20 3.23
C ALA A 102 -10.56 19.15 1.84
N ASN A 103 -10.35 20.15 0.99
CA ASN A 103 -10.82 20.10 -0.40
C ASN A 103 -10.09 19.06 -1.24
N ASP A 104 -8.82 18.75 -0.93
CA ASP A 104 -8.07 17.69 -1.59
C ASP A 104 -8.58 16.31 -1.15
N VAL A 105 -8.99 16.19 0.12
CA VAL A 105 -9.70 14.98 0.60
C VAL A 105 -10.99 14.78 -0.18
N LYS A 106 -11.83 15.81 -0.28
CA LYS A 106 -13.10 15.75 -1.05
C LYS A 106 -12.82 15.37 -2.50
N TYR A 107 -11.89 16.05 -3.15
CA TYR A 107 -11.49 15.73 -4.53
C TYR A 107 -11.06 14.27 -4.69
N THR A 108 -10.27 13.73 -3.77
CA THR A 108 -9.76 12.36 -3.84
C THR A 108 -10.89 11.34 -3.85
N PHE A 109 -11.86 11.46 -2.94
CA PHE A 109 -12.99 10.55 -2.89
C PHE A 109 -13.96 10.76 -4.06
N GLU A 110 -14.24 11.99 -4.48
CA GLU A 110 -15.05 12.27 -5.66
C GLU A 110 -14.42 11.71 -6.94
N ARG A 111 -13.09 11.84 -7.09
CA ARG A 111 -12.35 11.24 -8.20
C ARG A 111 -12.50 9.71 -8.21
N MET A 112 -12.46 9.05 -7.04
CA MET A 112 -12.66 7.62 -6.92
C MET A 112 -14.00 7.17 -7.46
N PHE A 113 -15.08 7.93 -7.24
CA PHE A 113 -16.42 7.61 -7.69
C PHE A 113 -16.78 8.20 -9.07
N THR A 114 -15.88 8.97 -9.67
CA THR A 114 -16.05 9.45 -11.04
C THR A 114 -15.85 8.31 -12.04
N PRO A 115 -16.84 7.96 -12.89
CA PRO A 115 -16.76 6.78 -13.77
C PRO A 115 -15.54 6.76 -14.68
N SER A 116 -15.11 7.93 -15.20
CA SER A 116 -13.95 8.05 -16.09
C SER A 116 -12.60 7.73 -15.39
N THR A 117 -12.54 7.77 -14.08
CA THR A 117 -11.35 7.36 -13.31
C THR A 117 -11.10 5.86 -13.44
N GLY A 118 -12.15 5.04 -13.47
CA GLY A 118 -12.02 3.59 -13.52
C GLY A 118 -11.40 2.99 -12.25
N ALA A 119 -11.68 3.60 -11.11
CA ALA A 119 -11.15 3.15 -9.82
C ALA A 119 -11.59 1.72 -9.48
N LYS A 120 -10.70 0.96 -8.83
CA LYS A 120 -10.88 -0.47 -8.52
C LYS A 120 -11.38 -0.73 -7.10
N SER A 121 -11.25 0.26 -6.22
CA SER A 121 -11.48 0.12 -4.77
C SER A 121 -12.75 0.80 -4.27
N THR A 122 -13.64 1.21 -5.16
CA THR A 122 -14.88 1.95 -4.82
C THR A 122 -15.76 1.23 -3.79
N TYR A 123 -15.78 -0.11 -3.81
CA TYR A 123 -16.59 -0.95 -2.90
C TYR A 123 -16.20 -0.80 -1.42
N MET A 124 -14.99 -0.31 -1.12
CA MET A 124 -14.53 -0.07 0.26
C MET A 124 -15.12 1.19 0.88
N TYR A 125 -15.63 2.09 0.04
CA TYR A 125 -16.13 3.41 0.44
C TYR A 125 -17.55 3.69 -0.11
N ASP A 126 -18.21 2.68 -0.67
CA ASP A 126 -19.51 2.80 -1.33
C ASP A 126 -20.67 3.18 -0.39
N ARG A 127 -20.41 3.16 0.92
CA ARG A 127 -21.35 3.64 1.94
C ARG A 127 -21.31 5.14 2.16
N ILE A 128 -20.39 5.88 1.55
CA ILE A 128 -20.48 7.34 1.55
C ILE A 128 -21.74 7.76 0.79
N LYS A 129 -22.58 8.58 1.43
CA LYS A 129 -23.83 9.04 0.83
C LYS A 129 -23.55 9.78 -0.49
N GLY A 130 -24.26 9.43 -1.55
CA GLY A 130 -24.03 9.96 -2.90
C GLY A 130 -23.03 9.16 -3.76
N ALA A 131 -22.35 8.15 -3.20
CA ALA A 131 -21.38 7.34 -3.94
C ALA A 131 -22.01 6.57 -5.11
N ALA A 132 -23.19 5.99 -4.90
CA ALA A 132 -23.93 5.27 -5.93
C ALA A 132 -24.37 6.19 -7.08
N GLU A 133 -24.84 7.39 -6.78
CA GLU A 133 -25.25 8.41 -7.74
C GLU A 133 -24.07 8.91 -8.57
N MET A 134 -22.90 9.09 -7.95
CA MET A 134 -21.67 9.45 -8.68
C MET A 134 -21.22 8.33 -9.62
N LEU A 135 -21.18 7.08 -9.15
CA LEU A 135 -20.85 5.91 -9.99
C LEU A 135 -21.82 5.73 -11.16
N ALA A 136 -23.10 6.05 -10.95
CA ALA A 136 -24.11 6.04 -12.01
C ALA A 136 -24.00 7.24 -12.96
N GLY A 137 -23.16 8.23 -12.66
CA GLY A 137 -23.03 9.48 -13.43
C GLY A 137 -24.22 10.42 -13.28
N THR A 138 -25.05 10.25 -12.25
CA THR A 138 -26.24 11.09 -11.97
C THR A 138 -25.94 12.22 -10.98
N ALA A 139 -24.81 12.17 -10.30
CA ALA A 139 -24.26 13.23 -9.45
C ALA A 139 -22.80 13.52 -9.80
N THR A 140 -22.34 14.72 -9.48
CA THR A 140 -20.95 15.18 -9.68
C THR A 140 -20.21 15.41 -8.37
N GLU A 141 -20.90 15.32 -7.23
CA GLU A 141 -20.36 15.52 -5.89
C GLU A 141 -20.88 14.44 -4.94
N LEU A 142 -20.05 14.10 -3.93
CA LEU A 142 -20.45 13.23 -2.83
C LEU A 142 -21.27 14.02 -1.81
N GLU A 143 -22.57 13.72 -1.72
CA GLU A 143 -23.47 14.34 -0.73
C GLU A 143 -22.97 14.10 0.72
N GLY A 144 -22.40 12.94 0.97
CA GLY A 144 -21.90 12.52 2.28
C GLY A 144 -20.48 12.95 2.57
N LEU A 145 -19.86 13.87 1.82
CA LEU A 145 -18.55 14.42 2.15
C LEU A 145 -18.59 15.93 2.06
N THR A 146 -18.70 16.57 3.23
CA THR A 146 -18.75 18.03 3.37
C THR A 146 -17.46 18.58 3.91
N VAL A 147 -17.02 19.71 3.40
CA VAL A 147 -15.84 20.46 3.85
C VAL A 147 -16.34 21.71 4.58
N GLU A 148 -15.96 21.87 5.83
CA GLU A 148 -16.33 23.02 6.66
C GLU A 148 -15.33 24.15 6.51
N ASP A 149 -14.00 23.80 6.47
CA ASP A 149 -12.90 24.74 6.24
C ASP A 149 -11.67 23.96 5.69
N ASP A 150 -10.50 24.57 5.66
CA ASP A 150 -9.28 23.98 5.09
C ASP A 150 -8.81 22.71 5.80
N THR A 151 -9.23 22.47 7.04
CA THR A 151 -8.80 21.34 7.86
C THR A 151 -9.95 20.44 8.35
N HIS A 152 -11.18 20.95 8.39
CA HIS A 152 -12.33 20.20 8.91
C HIS A 152 -13.22 19.68 7.79
N PHE A 153 -13.59 18.42 7.89
CA PHE A 153 -14.54 17.78 6.97
C PHE A 153 -15.30 16.65 7.66
N THR A 154 -16.44 16.32 7.12
CA THR A 154 -17.36 15.32 7.69
C THR A 154 -17.76 14.30 6.64
N PHE A 155 -17.61 13.01 6.99
CA PHE A 155 -18.23 11.91 6.25
C PHE A 155 -19.61 11.61 6.84
N VAL A 156 -20.57 11.34 5.95
CA VAL A 156 -21.89 10.80 6.29
C VAL A 156 -22.12 9.55 5.45
N LEU A 157 -22.35 8.42 6.13
CA LEU A 157 -22.59 7.13 5.48
C LEU A 157 -24.09 6.89 5.30
N THR A 158 -24.46 6.03 4.36
CA THR A 158 -25.84 5.56 4.17
C THR A 158 -26.29 4.59 5.27
N ASP A 159 -25.35 3.79 5.77
CA ASP A 159 -25.56 2.77 6.80
C ASP A 159 -24.33 2.65 7.68
N PRO A 160 -24.46 2.21 8.95
CA PRO A 160 -23.32 1.97 9.82
C PRO A 160 -22.32 0.98 9.23
N MET A 161 -21.05 1.38 9.19
CA MET A 161 -19.93 0.55 8.70
C MET A 161 -18.72 0.69 9.63
N ALA A 162 -18.59 -0.21 10.60
CA ALA A 162 -17.51 -0.15 11.59
C ALA A 162 -16.09 -0.17 10.97
N SER A 163 -15.92 -0.88 9.84
CA SER A 163 -14.64 -0.95 9.13
C SER A 163 -14.29 0.30 8.32
N PHE A 164 -15.19 1.29 8.18
CA PHE A 164 -14.93 2.49 7.39
C PHE A 164 -13.71 3.26 7.90
N VAL A 165 -13.59 3.43 9.22
CA VAL A 165 -12.43 4.11 9.83
C VAL A 165 -11.14 3.35 9.52
N ASN A 166 -11.17 2.01 9.58
CA ASN A 166 -10.03 1.16 9.24
C ASN A 166 -9.60 1.35 7.78
N ASN A 167 -10.56 1.51 6.88
CA ASN A 167 -10.31 1.73 5.46
C ASN A 167 -9.65 3.10 5.18
N LEU A 168 -9.75 4.07 6.08
CA LEU A 168 -9.03 5.35 5.95
C LEU A 168 -7.52 5.22 6.18
N GLY A 169 -7.04 4.06 6.63
CA GLY A 169 -5.61 3.78 6.86
C GLY A 169 -4.94 2.91 5.80
N ILE A 170 -5.59 2.62 4.67
CA ILE A 170 -5.03 1.79 3.60
C ILE A 170 -4.67 2.61 2.36
N SER A 171 -3.82 2.06 1.49
CA SER A 171 -3.30 2.75 0.31
C SER A 171 -4.37 3.26 -0.66
N TYR A 172 -5.57 2.68 -0.66
CA TYR A 172 -6.69 3.17 -1.49
C TYR A 172 -7.28 4.50 -1.02
N ALA A 173 -7.07 4.88 0.26
CA ALA A 173 -7.49 6.16 0.82
C ALA A 173 -6.40 7.24 0.74
N GLN A 174 -5.28 7.00 0.06
CA GLN A 174 -4.23 8.01 -0.13
C GLN A 174 -4.78 9.27 -0.77
N ILE A 175 -4.45 10.43 -0.19
CA ILE A 175 -5.01 11.73 -0.59
C ILE A 175 -4.19 12.32 -1.73
N PHE A 176 -4.88 12.83 -2.75
CA PHE A 176 -4.31 13.43 -3.94
C PHE A 176 -4.57 14.95 -3.93
N PRO A 177 -3.52 15.78 -3.89
CA PRO A 177 -3.67 17.22 -4.10
C PRO A 177 -4.33 17.50 -5.45
N LYS A 178 -5.51 18.13 -5.42
CA LYS A 178 -6.35 18.34 -6.61
C LYS A 178 -5.59 18.98 -7.77
N ALA A 179 -4.93 20.11 -7.48
CA ALA A 179 -4.23 20.86 -8.50
C ALA A 179 -3.12 20.05 -9.19
N ALA A 180 -2.35 19.28 -8.42
CA ALA A 180 -1.28 18.44 -8.94
C ALA A 180 -1.82 17.25 -9.76
N CYS A 181 -2.84 16.57 -9.23
CA CYS A 181 -3.46 15.44 -9.91
C CYS A 181 -4.10 15.85 -11.25
N GLU A 182 -4.83 16.98 -11.28
CA GLU A 182 -5.44 17.51 -12.50
C GLU A 182 -4.36 17.97 -13.51
N ALA A 183 -3.29 18.60 -13.05
CA ALA A 183 -2.19 19.03 -13.92
C ALA A 183 -1.44 17.85 -14.56
N ALA A 184 -1.22 16.77 -13.80
CA ALA A 184 -0.58 15.54 -14.29
C ALA A 184 -1.50 14.75 -15.26
N GLY A 185 -2.81 14.82 -15.07
CA GLY A 185 -3.81 14.14 -15.92
C GLY A 185 -3.53 12.64 -16.04
N ASP A 186 -3.42 12.11 -17.25
CA ASP A 186 -3.19 10.68 -17.49
C ASP A 186 -1.80 10.18 -17.03
N LYS A 187 -0.86 11.10 -16.72
CA LYS A 187 0.46 10.76 -16.19
C LYS A 187 0.46 10.58 -14.66
N TRP A 188 -0.64 10.91 -13.98
CA TRP A 188 -0.74 10.75 -12.54
C TRP A 188 -0.45 9.31 -12.13
N GLY A 189 0.49 9.14 -11.20
CA GLY A 189 0.95 7.83 -10.75
C GLY A 189 2.04 7.18 -11.62
N TRP A 190 2.53 7.86 -12.67
CA TRP A 190 3.53 7.30 -13.59
C TRP A 190 4.85 8.06 -13.68
N GLY A 191 4.97 9.23 -13.09
CA GLY A 191 6.15 10.05 -13.26
C GLY A 191 6.46 10.94 -12.07
N THR A 192 7.38 11.87 -12.30
CA THR A 192 7.81 12.90 -11.35
C THR A 192 6.71 13.93 -11.02
N ASP A 193 5.61 13.91 -11.76
CA ASP A 193 4.45 14.80 -11.56
C ASP A 193 3.56 14.37 -10.38
N CYS A 194 3.92 13.28 -9.68
CA CYS A 194 3.25 12.84 -8.45
C CYS A 194 3.63 13.76 -7.27
N VAL A 195 3.02 14.93 -7.21
CA VAL A 195 3.18 15.89 -6.12
C VAL A 195 2.17 15.58 -5.03
N VAL A 196 2.65 15.05 -3.90
CA VAL A 196 1.85 14.61 -2.75
C VAL A 196 2.57 14.94 -1.45
N THR A 197 2.24 14.31 -0.31
CA THR A 197 2.67 14.73 1.03
C THR A 197 3.69 13.82 1.70
N GLY A 198 3.98 12.65 1.11
CA GLY A 198 4.75 11.61 1.78
C GLY A 198 6.23 11.92 2.01
N LYS A 199 6.89 10.99 2.70
CA LYS A 199 8.31 11.09 3.13
C LYS A 199 9.29 11.30 1.98
N TYR A 200 8.96 10.73 0.82
CA TYR A 200 9.80 10.76 -0.38
C TYR A 200 9.01 11.28 -1.56
N LYS A 201 9.70 11.90 -2.49
CA LYS A 201 9.16 12.35 -3.79
C LYS A 201 9.85 11.61 -4.93
N VAL A 202 9.13 11.37 -6.00
CA VAL A 202 9.68 10.76 -7.21
C VAL A 202 10.63 11.77 -7.87
N SER A 203 11.92 11.46 -7.90
CA SER A 203 12.93 12.28 -8.58
C SER A 203 13.17 11.81 -10.01
N SER A 204 13.09 10.50 -10.27
CA SER A 204 13.06 9.93 -11.63
C SER A 204 12.24 8.64 -11.66
N ASN A 205 11.66 8.34 -12.82
CA ASN A 205 10.97 7.10 -13.12
C ASN A 205 11.09 6.82 -14.61
N ASP A 206 11.77 5.74 -14.99
CA ASP A 206 11.90 5.34 -16.39
C ASP A 206 10.92 4.23 -16.79
N ASP A 207 10.02 3.83 -15.87
CA ASP A 207 8.97 2.82 -16.04
C ASP A 207 9.47 1.39 -16.35
N THR A 208 10.76 1.19 -16.51
CA THR A 208 11.32 -0.10 -16.98
C THR A 208 12.45 -0.63 -16.12
N THR A 209 13.32 0.23 -15.61
CA THR A 209 14.50 -0.20 -14.86
C THR A 209 14.49 0.25 -13.41
N GLU A 210 14.06 1.49 -13.15
CA GLU A 210 14.09 2.02 -11.76
C GLU A 210 13.13 3.18 -11.53
N ILE A 211 12.77 3.35 -10.26
CA ILE A 211 12.19 4.57 -9.70
C ILE A 211 13.15 5.09 -8.63
N VAL A 212 13.57 6.33 -8.71
CA VAL A 212 14.39 7.00 -7.70
C VAL A 212 13.51 7.90 -6.85
N LEU A 213 13.51 7.68 -5.55
CA LEU A 213 12.78 8.44 -4.57
C LEU A 213 13.76 9.27 -3.74
N GLU A 214 13.61 10.58 -3.76
CA GLU A 214 14.41 11.53 -2.98
C GLU A 214 13.65 11.93 -1.72
N LYS A 215 14.36 12.08 -0.56
CA LYS A 215 13.73 12.51 0.68
C LYS A 215 13.05 13.88 0.54
N PHE A 216 11.93 14.04 1.19
CA PHE A 216 11.25 15.34 1.35
C PHE A 216 11.61 15.92 2.71
N ALA A 217 12.49 16.94 2.71
CA ALA A 217 13.03 17.53 3.94
C ALA A 217 11.95 18.23 4.80
N ASP A 218 10.90 18.79 4.15
CA ASP A 218 9.80 19.47 4.81
C ASP A 218 8.64 18.53 5.20
N TYR A 219 8.92 17.21 5.30
CA TYR A 219 7.92 16.22 5.69
C TYR A 219 7.36 16.54 7.09
N HIS A 220 6.04 16.55 7.23
CA HIS A 220 5.33 17.03 8.42
C HIS A 220 5.53 16.19 9.69
N ASP A 221 5.97 14.93 9.56
CA ASP A 221 6.22 14.00 10.69
C ASP A 221 7.74 13.77 10.93
N GLY A 222 8.56 14.74 10.53
CA GLY A 222 10.01 14.75 10.74
C GLY A 222 10.82 14.29 9.54
N GLU A 223 12.10 14.64 9.50
CA GLU A 223 12.99 14.36 8.37
C GLU A 223 13.20 12.85 8.20
N PRO A 224 13.03 12.30 6.96
CA PRO A 224 13.26 10.89 6.69
C PRO A 224 14.71 10.46 6.95
N ALA A 225 14.90 9.24 7.45
CA ALA A 225 16.22 8.72 7.84
C ALA A 225 17.16 8.44 6.66
N LEU A 226 16.60 8.08 5.49
CA LEU A 226 17.35 7.85 4.25
C LEU A 226 17.27 9.08 3.37
N ASP A 227 18.35 9.35 2.64
CA ASP A 227 18.38 10.44 1.66
C ASP A 227 17.72 10.07 0.35
N GLU A 228 17.73 8.75 0.02
CA GLU A 228 17.21 8.24 -1.26
C GLU A 228 16.80 6.77 -1.13
N ILE A 229 15.82 6.37 -1.93
CA ILE A 229 15.43 4.97 -2.16
C ILE A 229 15.44 4.74 -3.67
N ASP A 230 16.29 3.82 -4.12
CA ASP A 230 16.35 3.37 -5.51
C ASP A 230 15.57 2.06 -5.64
N VAL A 231 14.39 2.10 -6.23
CA VAL A 231 13.57 0.92 -6.51
C VAL A 231 13.99 0.37 -7.86
N ILE A 232 14.75 -0.72 -7.84
CA ILE A 232 15.37 -1.31 -9.04
C ILE A 232 14.57 -2.53 -9.49
N TYR A 233 14.15 -2.56 -10.75
CA TYR A 233 13.31 -3.63 -11.30
C TYR A 233 14.13 -4.78 -11.86
N TYR A 234 13.67 -5.99 -11.62
CA TYR A 234 14.26 -7.23 -12.12
C TYR A 234 13.18 -8.09 -12.79
N ASP A 235 13.49 -8.63 -13.99
CA ASP A 235 12.56 -9.49 -14.74
C ASP A 235 12.42 -10.89 -14.12
N ASP A 236 13.42 -11.36 -13.36
CA ASP A 236 13.37 -12.64 -12.68
C ASP A 236 13.99 -12.59 -11.28
N ASN A 237 13.50 -13.48 -10.42
CA ASN A 237 13.89 -13.54 -9.02
C ASN A 237 15.33 -14.02 -8.80
N ASN A 238 15.89 -14.86 -9.69
CA ASN A 238 17.28 -15.31 -9.55
C ASN A 238 18.25 -14.17 -9.81
N THR A 239 18.03 -13.38 -10.87
CA THR A 239 18.82 -12.17 -11.18
C THR A 239 18.75 -11.18 -10.03
N LYS A 240 17.56 -10.94 -9.45
CA LYS A 240 17.38 -10.08 -8.28
C LYS A 240 18.18 -10.57 -7.07
N LEU A 241 18.11 -11.87 -6.77
CA LEU A 241 18.89 -12.45 -5.67
C LEU A 241 20.40 -12.41 -5.92
N MET A 242 20.85 -12.61 -7.15
CA MET A 242 22.26 -12.47 -7.48
C MET A 242 22.76 -11.04 -7.30
N ALA A 243 21.94 -10.04 -7.68
CA ALA A 243 22.25 -8.63 -7.42
C ALA A 243 22.37 -8.36 -5.91
N PHE A 244 21.49 -8.95 -5.07
CA PHE A 244 21.63 -8.87 -3.62
C PHE A 244 22.94 -9.51 -3.12
N LYS A 245 23.28 -10.71 -3.58
CA LYS A 245 24.54 -11.40 -3.19
C LYS A 245 25.79 -10.64 -3.61
N ASN A 246 25.73 -9.94 -4.73
CA ASN A 246 26.83 -9.10 -5.22
C ASN A 246 26.94 -7.74 -4.51
N GLY A 247 25.92 -7.35 -3.73
CA GLY A 247 25.84 -6.04 -3.10
C GLY A 247 25.38 -4.92 -4.03
N ASP A 248 24.74 -5.27 -5.16
CA ASP A 248 24.15 -4.30 -6.09
C ASP A 248 22.84 -3.73 -5.55
N ILE A 249 22.10 -4.50 -4.73
CA ILE A 249 20.93 -4.08 -3.96
C ILE A 249 21.05 -4.44 -2.49
N ASP A 250 20.33 -3.72 -1.63
CA ASP A 250 20.39 -3.85 -0.17
C ASP A 250 19.22 -4.66 0.39
N TRP A 251 18.11 -4.74 -0.33
CA TRP A 251 16.91 -5.45 0.11
C TRP A 251 16.09 -5.99 -1.07
N CYS A 252 15.51 -7.18 -0.89
CA CYS A 252 14.54 -7.76 -1.83
C CYS A 252 13.69 -8.85 -1.18
N ASP A 253 12.51 -9.12 -1.77
CA ASP A 253 11.68 -10.27 -1.41
C ASP A 253 12.24 -11.57 -1.94
N LEU A 254 12.06 -12.66 -1.18
CA LEU A 254 12.31 -14.03 -1.61
C LEU A 254 11.00 -14.72 -1.99
N SER A 255 10.96 -15.30 -3.19
CA SER A 255 9.92 -16.25 -3.55
C SER A 255 10.08 -17.58 -2.80
N PRO A 256 9.00 -18.39 -2.62
CA PRO A 256 9.07 -19.65 -1.87
C PRO A 256 10.10 -20.65 -2.42
N ASP A 257 10.30 -20.71 -3.73
CA ASP A 257 11.31 -21.55 -4.39
C ASP A 257 12.74 -21.11 -4.06
N LEU A 258 13.00 -19.81 -4.07
CA LEU A 258 14.29 -19.27 -3.63
C LEU A 258 14.50 -19.44 -2.13
N LEU A 259 13.44 -19.26 -1.31
CA LEU A 259 13.54 -19.55 0.11
C LEU A 259 13.94 -21.01 0.35
N ALA A 260 13.34 -21.98 -0.36
CA ALA A 260 13.73 -23.39 -0.27
C ALA A 260 15.22 -23.61 -0.56
N GLN A 261 15.72 -22.96 -1.59
CA GLN A 261 17.10 -23.11 -2.05
C GLN A 261 18.10 -22.45 -1.10
N TYR A 262 17.79 -21.26 -0.59
CA TYR A 262 18.75 -20.40 0.09
C TYR A 262 18.61 -20.34 1.62
N LYS A 263 17.55 -20.92 2.22
CA LYS A 263 17.38 -20.96 3.68
C LYS A 263 18.53 -21.68 4.43
N SER A 264 19.35 -22.46 3.74
CA SER A 264 20.53 -23.13 4.28
C SER A 264 21.84 -22.63 3.66
N ASP A 265 21.81 -21.66 2.75
CA ASP A 265 23.00 -21.07 2.14
C ASP A 265 23.75 -20.23 3.20
N PRO A 266 25.05 -20.55 3.50
CA PRO A 266 25.80 -19.88 4.54
C PRO A 266 25.97 -18.37 4.31
N ASP A 267 25.90 -17.90 3.06
CA ASP A 267 26.12 -16.50 2.71
C ASP A 267 24.89 -15.62 2.94
N VAL A 268 23.68 -16.20 2.93
CA VAL A 268 22.43 -15.41 3.00
C VAL A 268 21.44 -15.86 4.07
N LYS A 269 21.56 -17.08 4.63
CA LYS A 269 20.59 -17.64 5.59
C LYS A 269 20.32 -16.75 6.81
N ASP A 270 21.37 -16.08 7.30
CA ASP A 270 21.30 -15.23 8.49
C ASP A 270 20.78 -13.81 8.16
N LEU A 271 20.60 -13.51 6.86
CA LEU A 271 20.01 -12.26 6.35
C LEU A 271 18.52 -12.42 6.00
N ILE A 272 18.00 -13.66 6.03
CA ILE A 272 16.59 -13.94 5.72
C ILE A 272 15.73 -13.59 6.93
N THR A 273 14.80 -12.67 6.76
CA THR A 273 13.77 -12.35 7.74
C THR A 273 12.43 -12.89 7.27
N MET A 274 11.75 -13.65 8.13
CA MET A 274 10.39 -14.14 7.91
C MET A 274 9.43 -13.26 8.71
N TYR A 275 8.37 -12.80 8.07
CA TYR A 275 7.31 -12.07 8.75
C TYR A 275 5.94 -12.54 8.27
N GLU A 276 4.95 -12.47 9.16
CA GLU A 276 3.58 -12.83 8.85
C GLU A 276 2.90 -11.70 8.07
N THR A 277 2.03 -12.08 7.13
CA THR A 277 1.18 -11.14 6.41
C THR A 277 -0.28 -11.45 6.69
N LEU A 278 -1.14 -10.44 6.59
CA LEU A 278 -2.59 -10.61 6.72
C LEU A 278 -3.25 -11.22 5.46
N GLY A 279 -2.43 -11.77 4.54
CA GLY A 279 -2.87 -12.38 3.30
C GLY A 279 -3.33 -13.82 3.47
N VAL A 280 -4.43 -14.18 2.84
CA VAL A 280 -4.94 -15.56 2.76
C VAL A 280 -4.97 -16.01 1.30
N HIS A 281 -4.32 -17.14 1.00
CA HIS A 281 -4.42 -17.80 -0.30
C HIS A 281 -5.62 -18.76 -0.32
N PHE A 282 -6.45 -18.65 -1.32
CA PHE A 282 -7.68 -19.44 -1.42
C PHE A 282 -8.00 -19.83 -2.86
N VAL A 283 -8.85 -20.86 -3.00
CA VAL A 283 -9.46 -21.22 -4.27
C VAL A 283 -10.88 -20.67 -4.31
N ASN A 284 -11.15 -19.76 -5.23
CA ASN A 284 -12.49 -19.23 -5.43
C ASN A 284 -13.34 -20.22 -6.24
N LEU A 285 -14.54 -20.53 -5.74
CA LEU A 285 -15.49 -21.46 -6.38
C LEU A 285 -16.60 -20.65 -7.03
N ASN A 286 -16.78 -20.81 -8.35
CA ASN A 286 -17.89 -20.18 -9.08
C ASN A 286 -19.23 -20.84 -8.72
N LEU A 287 -20.04 -20.16 -7.91
CA LEU A 287 -21.35 -20.67 -7.44
C LEU A 287 -22.42 -20.70 -8.53
N ASP A 288 -22.22 -20.06 -9.68
CA ASP A 288 -23.13 -20.15 -10.83
C ASP A 288 -22.96 -21.46 -11.60
N SER A 289 -21.87 -22.19 -11.36
CA SER A 289 -21.65 -23.52 -11.93
C SER A 289 -22.58 -24.54 -11.29
N GLU A 290 -23.36 -25.28 -12.14
CA GLU A 290 -24.28 -26.33 -11.68
C GLU A 290 -23.58 -27.35 -10.77
N ASN A 291 -22.33 -27.70 -11.08
CA ASN A 291 -21.54 -28.67 -10.32
C ASN A 291 -21.12 -28.17 -8.94
N LEU A 292 -21.15 -26.84 -8.71
CA LEU A 292 -20.68 -26.21 -7.47
C LEU A 292 -21.81 -25.60 -6.63
N LYS A 293 -23.07 -25.75 -7.08
CA LYS A 293 -24.25 -25.27 -6.32
C LYS A 293 -24.45 -26.04 -5.02
N ASP A 294 -24.18 -27.34 -5.00
CA ASP A 294 -24.32 -28.14 -3.78
C ASP A 294 -23.19 -27.78 -2.78
N PRO A 295 -23.52 -27.30 -1.56
CA PRO A 295 -22.53 -27.03 -0.51
C PRO A 295 -21.65 -28.25 -0.18
N LYS A 296 -22.17 -29.45 -0.24
CA LYS A 296 -21.40 -30.66 0.07
C LYS A 296 -20.31 -30.95 -0.95
N VAL A 297 -20.53 -30.58 -2.22
CA VAL A 297 -19.48 -30.67 -3.24
C VAL A 297 -18.36 -29.68 -2.94
N ARG A 298 -18.68 -28.47 -2.55
CA ARG A 298 -17.69 -27.48 -2.17
C ARG A 298 -16.91 -27.88 -0.93
N GLU A 299 -17.59 -28.44 0.07
CA GLU A 299 -16.97 -28.99 1.27
C GLU A 299 -16.01 -30.14 0.94
N ALA A 300 -16.45 -31.08 0.09
CA ALA A 300 -15.62 -32.21 -0.37
C ALA A 300 -14.35 -31.71 -1.10
N LEU A 301 -14.46 -30.69 -1.95
CA LEU A 301 -13.30 -30.08 -2.61
C LEU A 301 -12.34 -29.43 -1.59
N SER A 302 -12.88 -28.75 -0.59
CA SER A 302 -12.08 -28.15 0.47
C SER A 302 -11.33 -29.20 1.30
N LEU A 303 -12.00 -30.31 1.64
CA LEU A 303 -11.41 -31.42 2.40
C LEU A 303 -10.39 -32.22 1.59
N ALA A 304 -10.50 -32.24 0.26
CA ALA A 304 -9.56 -32.93 -0.62
C ALA A 304 -8.19 -32.25 -0.72
N ILE A 305 -8.06 -30.99 -0.28
CA ILE A 305 -6.81 -30.23 -0.32
C ILE A 305 -6.03 -30.47 0.98
N ASP A 306 -4.90 -31.16 0.89
CA ASP A 306 -3.93 -31.24 1.99
C ASP A 306 -3.14 -29.91 2.08
N ARG A 307 -3.66 -29.01 2.94
CA ARG A 307 -3.08 -27.69 3.11
C ARG A 307 -1.67 -27.73 3.70
N GLN A 308 -1.42 -28.66 4.62
CA GLN A 308 -0.08 -28.80 5.22
C GLN A 308 0.94 -29.28 4.19
N ALA A 309 0.58 -30.25 3.36
CA ALA A 309 1.45 -30.74 2.29
C ALA A 309 1.77 -29.65 1.26
N LEU A 310 0.81 -28.74 0.94
CA LEU A 310 1.06 -27.57 0.10
C LEU A 310 2.08 -26.62 0.72
N ILE A 311 1.91 -26.32 2.01
CA ILE A 311 2.83 -25.44 2.73
C ILE A 311 4.23 -26.03 2.76
N ASP A 312 4.35 -27.31 3.14
CA ASP A 312 5.65 -27.97 3.31
C ASP A 312 6.39 -28.14 1.99
N ASN A 313 5.68 -28.54 0.92
CA ASN A 313 6.30 -28.94 -0.34
C ASN A 313 6.34 -27.82 -1.41
N THR A 314 5.39 -26.86 -1.36
CA THR A 314 5.29 -25.81 -2.39
C THR A 314 5.73 -24.46 -1.85
N LEU A 315 5.39 -24.14 -0.59
CA LEU A 315 5.72 -22.85 0.03
C LEU A 315 6.97 -22.93 0.95
N SER A 316 7.65 -24.07 0.99
CA SER A 316 8.88 -24.27 1.77
C SER A 316 8.72 -24.00 3.27
N GLY A 317 7.51 -24.17 3.79
CA GLY A 317 7.13 -23.87 5.17
C GLY A 317 6.70 -22.42 5.40
N ALA A 318 6.64 -21.59 4.36
CA ALA A 318 6.22 -20.18 4.47
C ALA A 318 4.69 -20.04 4.48
N GLY A 319 4.06 -20.38 5.61
CA GLY A 319 2.63 -20.23 5.80
C GLY A 319 2.07 -21.12 6.90
N ILE A 320 0.80 -20.94 7.19
CA ILE A 320 0.02 -21.79 8.10
C ILE A 320 -1.29 -22.21 7.41
N PRO A 321 -1.86 -23.39 7.73
CA PRO A 321 -3.17 -23.76 7.20
C PRO A 321 -4.25 -22.77 7.62
N ALA A 322 -4.99 -22.20 6.68
CA ALA A 322 -6.09 -21.28 6.98
C ALA A 322 -7.40 -22.05 7.21
N GLY A 323 -8.05 -21.78 8.34
CA GLY A 323 -9.39 -22.28 8.69
C GLY A 323 -10.51 -21.34 8.23
N CYS A 324 -10.22 -20.04 8.12
CA CYS A 324 -11.18 -19.02 7.71
C CYS A 324 -10.57 -17.98 6.75
N TRP A 325 -11.38 -16.98 6.35
CA TRP A 325 -10.98 -15.90 5.44
C TRP A 325 -10.05 -14.86 6.06
N LEU A 326 -9.97 -14.81 7.38
CA LEU A 326 -9.18 -13.82 8.09
C LEU A 326 -7.87 -14.47 8.54
N ALA A 327 -6.76 -13.77 8.37
CA ALA A 327 -5.49 -14.17 8.95
C ALA A 327 -5.55 -14.08 10.49
N PRO A 328 -4.75 -14.86 11.24
CA PRO A 328 -4.84 -14.93 12.70
C PRO A 328 -4.78 -13.59 13.43
N GLN A 329 -4.03 -12.62 12.90
CA GLN A 329 -3.88 -11.29 13.49
C GLN A 329 -4.99 -10.30 13.09
N THR A 330 -5.93 -10.73 12.24
CA THR A 330 -7.02 -9.88 11.78
C THR A 330 -8.16 -9.88 12.80
N PRO A 331 -8.68 -8.71 13.23
CA PRO A 331 -9.84 -8.65 14.10
C PRO A 331 -11.04 -9.44 13.55
N GLY A 332 -11.61 -10.31 14.35
CA GLY A 332 -12.71 -11.19 13.93
C GLY A 332 -12.26 -12.56 13.39
N HIS A 333 -10.95 -12.85 13.43
CA HIS A 333 -10.46 -14.20 13.15
C HIS A 333 -11.10 -15.20 14.17
N ASP A 334 -11.50 -16.37 13.65
CA ASP A 334 -12.06 -17.49 14.43
C ASP A 334 -11.40 -18.78 13.89
N ASP A 335 -10.78 -19.57 14.79
CA ASP A 335 -10.03 -20.79 14.47
C ASP A 335 -10.93 -21.96 14.05
#